data_97ea0b2477a664587504b9a5fd94d585
#
_entry.id   97ea0b2477a664587504b9a5fd94d585
#
_cell.length_a   1.000
_cell.length_b   1.000
_cell.length_c   1.000
_cell.angle_alpha   90.00
_cell.angle_beta   90.00
_cell.angle_gamma   90.00
#
_symmetry.space_group_name_H-M   'P 1'
#
loop_
_entity.id
_entity.type
_entity.pdbx_description
1 polymer ?
#
loop_
_entity_poly.entity_id
_entity_poly.type
_entity_poly.pdbx_seq_one_letter_code
_entity_poly.pdbx_strand_id
1 'polypeptide(L)'
;MGDALSLLEARLQTVVDSEYSTVFNSDGRVLAKAVTAPRSHPPYANSAVDGYVFFGGLSKGAHCFELRDGRSAAGEAFAGVVESGQALRIFTGAALPQGTDTVVLQEDVLVEGSKLYVNGPLERGANARSSGEDVVQGAVLFAAGHRIQPQDIGLLISVGVAQVKVFKALRVAVMSTGAELCAPGTEARLDQVFDSNRPMLKAILQRWGMQIVDMGIVPDDASLVRQALDEAAQQADVILTSGGASSGDEDHMSAILSETGNMSLWRIAIKPGRPLALGMWSGVPVFGLPGNPVAAFVCTLVFARPALMQLSGSGFARPQPLTLPANFNKNKKVGRREYLRARLRNGEVEAFTSEGSGRVSGLSWADGLVELPDEAVQVTAGQLIKFFPYSSFGL
;
A
#
# COMPACT_ATOMS: atom_id res chain seq x y z
N MET A 1 -6.63 5.46 -23.27
CA MET A 1 -6.52 5.27 -21.80
C MET A 1 -5.20 5.77 -21.24
N GLY A 2 -4.05 5.43 -21.85
CA GLY A 2 -2.73 5.92 -21.41
C GLY A 2 -2.65 7.43 -21.28
N ASP A 3 -3.06 8.17 -22.31
CA ASP A 3 -3.03 9.62 -22.35
C ASP A 3 -3.87 10.26 -21.23
N ALA A 4 -5.03 9.67 -20.93
CA ALA A 4 -5.90 10.14 -19.86
C ALA A 4 -5.26 10.01 -18.49
N LEU A 5 -4.65 8.86 -18.20
CA LEU A 5 -3.90 8.65 -16.95
C LEU A 5 -2.67 9.55 -16.86
N SER A 6 -1.93 9.73 -17.96
CA SER A 6 -0.77 10.62 -18.00
C SER A 6 -1.14 12.09 -17.79
N LEU A 7 -2.30 12.52 -18.30
CA LEU A 7 -2.80 13.87 -18.05
C LEU A 7 -3.24 14.07 -16.59
N LEU A 8 -3.87 13.08 -15.97
CA LEU A 8 -4.18 13.12 -14.53
C LEU A 8 -2.91 13.20 -13.68
N GLU A 9 -1.93 12.36 -13.99
CA GLU A 9 -0.63 12.35 -13.32
C GLU A 9 0.07 13.72 -13.39
N ALA A 10 0.02 14.37 -14.55
CA ALA A 10 0.64 15.69 -14.77
C ALA A 10 -0.11 16.85 -14.10
N ARG A 11 -1.43 16.74 -13.93
CA ARG A 11 -2.27 17.86 -13.45
C ARG A 11 -2.64 17.78 -11.98
N LEU A 12 -2.72 16.58 -11.42
CA LEU A 12 -3.11 16.39 -10.03
C LEU A 12 -1.91 16.59 -9.10
N GLN A 13 -2.15 17.31 -8.02
CA GLN A 13 -1.19 17.51 -6.94
C GLN A 13 -1.83 17.08 -5.62
N THR A 14 -1.00 16.84 -4.60
CA THR A 14 -1.47 16.57 -3.25
C THR A 14 -2.31 17.74 -2.73
N VAL A 15 -3.53 17.47 -2.27
CA VAL A 15 -4.47 18.49 -1.80
C VAL A 15 -4.67 18.48 -0.29
N VAL A 16 -4.15 17.46 0.39
CA VAL A 16 -4.30 17.28 1.84
C VAL A 16 -3.15 17.91 2.62
N ASP A 17 -3.47 18.50 3.76
CA ASP A 17 -2.49 18.95 4.73
C ASP A 17 -1.74 17.78 5.39
N SER A 18 -0.73 18.12 6.19
CA SER A 18 0.01 17.16 7.00
C SER A 18 -0.20 17.37 8.51
N GLU A 19 -0.02 16.29 9.26
CA GLU A 19 -0.09 16.27 10.72
C GLU A 19 0.98 15.35 11.30
N TYR A 20 1.25 15.44 12.59
CA TYR A 20 2.08 14.47 13.30
C TYR A 20 1.21 13.33 13.83
N SER A 21 1.70 12.10 13.64
CA SER A 21 1.13 10.89 14.21
C SER A 21 2.18 10.13 15.00
N THR A 22 1.78 9.44 16.05
CA THR A 22 2.67 8.45 16.68
C THR A 22 2.92 7.31 15.70
N VAL A 23 4.11 6.70 15.75
CA VAL A 23 4.43 5.54 14.90
C VAL A 23 3.43 4.40 15.13
N PHE A 24 2.95 4.20 16.37
CA PHE A 24 1.95 3.18 16.70
C PHE A 24 0.62 3.33 15.94
N ASN A 25 0.22 4.57 15.60
CA ASN A 25 -1.03 4.88 14.91
C ASN A 25 -0.81 5.24 13.44
N SER A 26 0.34 4.87 12.86
CA SER A 26 0.70 5.31 11.51
C SER A 26 0.54 4.24 10.43
N ASP A 27 0.06 3.04 10.77
CA ASP A 27 -0.22 2.00 9.75
C ASP A 27 -1.18 2.52 8.67
N GLY A 28 -0.82 2.28 7.41
CA GLY A 28 -1.57 2.74 6.24
C GLY A 28 -1.52 4.24 5.98
N ARG A 29 -0.91 5.05 6.86
CA ARG A 29 -0.72 6.50 6.64
C ARG A 29 0.40 6.75 5.63
N VAL A 30 0.36 7.90 5.00
CA VAL A 30 1.34 8.32 3.98
C VAL A 30 2.27 9.36 4.55
N LEU A 31 3.58 9.14 4.44
CA LEU A 31 4.59 10.08 4.93
C LEU A 31 4.55 11.40 4.14
N ALA A 32 4.37 12.52 4.84
CA ALA A 32 4.47 13.86 4.26
C ALA A 32 5.92 14.38 4.23
N LYS A 33 6.83 13.72 4.94
CA LYS A 33 8.25 14.05 5.00
C LYS A 33 9.06 12.76 5.08
N ALA A 34 10.24 12.76 4.44
CA ALA A 34 11.20 11.67 4.57
C ALA A 34 11.60 11.47 6.05
N VAL A 35 11.81 10.22 6.44
CA VAL A 35 12.24 9.83 7.79
C VAL A 35 13.67 9.32 7.72
N THR A 36 14.54 9.89 8.57
CA THR A 36 15.93 9.46 8.74
C THR A 36 16.09 8.75 10.07
N ALA A 37 17.01 7.81 10.15
CA ALA A 37 17.34 7.09 11.38
C ALA A 37 17.99 8.03 12.41
N PRO A 38 17.36 8.32 13.56
CA PRO A 38 17.97 9.14 14.60
C PRO A 38 19.09 8.42 15.35
N ARG A 39 19.15 7.09 15.23
CA ARG A 39 20.10 6.21 15.91
C ARG A 39 20.42 5.01 15.02
N SER A 40 21.64 4.50 15.13
CA SER A 40 22.03 3.23 14.48
C SER A 40 21.28 2.03 15.07
N HIS A 41 21.11 0.99 14.25
CA HIS A 41 20.60 -0.32 14.68
C HIS A 41 21.54 -1.43 14.18
N PRO A 42 22.08 -2.32 15.06
CA PRO A 42 22.09 -2.17 16.51
C PRO A 42 22.84 -0.89 16.96
N PRO A 43 22.49 -0.33 18.13
CA PRO A 43 23.06 0.95 18.57
C PRO A 43 24.52 0.85 19.07
N TYR A 44 24.97 -0.35 19.37
CA TYR A 44 26.33 -0.68 19.81
C TYR A 44 26.71 -2.07 19.29
N ALA A 45 28.02 -2.36 19.27
CA ALA A 45 28.48 -3.71 18.97
C ALA A 45 27.98 -4.70 20.02
N ASN A 46 27.41 -5.82 19.60
CA ASN A 46 26.80 -6.80 20.51
C ASN A 46 27.05 -8.23 20.07
N SER A 47 26.88 -9.17 21.01
CA SER A 47 27.00 -10.58 20.72
C SER A 47 25.81 -11.12 19.91
N ALA A 48 26.11 -11.92 18.89
CA ALA A 48 25.09 -12.68 18.14
C ALA A 48 24.67 -13.97 18.81
N VAL A 49 25.45 -14.46 19.78
CA VAL A 49 25.29 -15.77 20.43
C VAL A 49 25.58 -15.70 21.92
N ASP A 50 25.21 -16.74 22.64
CA ASP A 50 25.66 -16.96 24.01
C ASP A 50 27.04 -17.58 23.98
N GLY A 51 27.97 -17.03 24.76
CA GLY A 51 29.36 -17.48 24.71
C GLY A 51 30.31 -16.71 25.60
N TYR A 52 31.52 -16.57 25.11
CA TYR A 52 32.57 -15.84 25.78
C TYR A 52 33.24 -14.86 24.81
N VAL A 53 33.41 -13.63 25.24
CA VAL A 53 33.98 -12.54 24.44
C VAL A 53 35.44 -12.28 24.84
N PHE A 54 36.28 -12.04 23.85
CA PHE A 54 37.72 -11.71 24.02
C PHE A 54 38.19 -10.83 22.85
N PHE A 55 39.47 -10.46 22.86
CA PHE A 55 40.07 -9.65 21.80
C PHE A 55 40.82 -10.52 20.78
N GLY A 56 40.57 -10.27 19.50
CA GLY A 56 41.30 -10.84 18.37
C GLY A 56 40.72 -12.18 17.89
N GLY A 57 41.24 -12.68 16.76
CA GLY A 57 40.96 -14.00 16.25
C GLY A 57 41.85 -15.08 16.85
N LEU A 58 41.52 -16.34 16.58
CA LEU A 58 42.26 -17.51 17.01
C LEU A 58 42.86 -18.24 15.80
N SER A 59 44.13 -18.55 15.86
CA SER A 59 44.78 -19.48 14.92
C SER A 59 44.34 -20.92 15.18
N LYS A 60 44.67 -21.83 14.27
CA LYS A 60 44.42 -23.26 14.48
C LYS A 60 45.16 -23.80 15.69
N GLY A 61 44.46 -24.51 16.55
CA GLY A 61 45.02 -25.14 17.75
C GLY A 61 44.37 -24.68 19.04
N ALA A 62 44.90 -25.13 20.17
CA ALA A 62 44.36 -24.86 21.50
C ALA A 62 44.80 -23.47 22.00
N HIS A 63 43.88 -22.73 22.58
CA HIS A 63 44.07 -21.43 23.21
C HIS A 63 43.49 -21.46 24.62
N CYS A 64 44.06 -20.64 25.52
CA CYS A 64 43.62 -20.52 26.89
C CYS A 64 43.54 -19.04 27.28
N PHE A 65 42.40 -18.65 27.87
CA PHE A 65 42.16 -17.30 28.40
C PHE A 65 41.92 -17.37 29.89
N GLU A 66 42.25 -16.30 30.57
CA GLU A 66 41.85 -16.10 31.97
C GLU A 66 40.38 -15.65 32.00
N LEU A 67 39.51 -16.37 32.68
CA LEU A 67 38.11 -16.04 32.79
C LEU A 67 37.93 -14.91 33.82
N ARG A 68 37.44 -13.77 33.33
CA ARG A 68 37.12 -12.62 34.16
C ARG A 68 35.80 -12.83 34.90
N ASP A 69 35.79 -12.45 36.18
CA ASP A 69 34.55 -12.43 36.95
C ASP A 69 33.55 -11.42 36.40
N GLY A 70 32.30 -11.82 36.36
CA GLY A 70 31.20 -11.02 35.82
C GLY A 70 30.66 -11.54 34.49
N ARG A 71 29.79 -10.75 33.91
CA ARG A 71 29.13 -11.07 32.62
C ARG A 71 28.63 -9.81 31.92
N SER A 72 28.40 -9.89 30.62
CA SER A 72 27.62 -8.91 29.86
C SER A 72 26.31 -9.55 29.42
N ALA A 73 25.18 -8.92 29.73
CA ALA A 73 23.86 -9.37 29.33
C ALA A 73 23.07 -8.24 28.65
N ALA A 74 22.00 -8.61 27.91
CA ALA A 74 21.13 -7.61 27.31
C ALA A 74 20.48 -6.72 28.38
N GLY A 75 20.65 -5.42 28.28
CA GLY A 75 20.22 -4.45 29.30
C GLY A 75 21.16 -4.30 30.51
N GLU A 76 22.18 -5.15 30.65
CA GLU A 76 23.15 -5.15 31.73
C GLU A 76 24.57 -5.30 31.15
N ALA A 77 25.09 -4.19 30.60
CA ALA A 77 26.41 -4.18 30.01
C ALA A 77 27.53 -4.28 31.09
N PHE A 78 28.59 -5.05 30.81
CA PHE A 78 29.75 -5.09 31.67
C PHE A 78 30.51 -3.74 31.66
N ALA A 79 30.66 -3.12 32.81
CA ALA A 79 31.26 -1.77 32.93
C ALA A 79 32.77 -1.76 32.95
N GLY A 80 33.43 -2.93 32.94
CA GLY A 80 34.90 -3.05 32.98
C GLY A 80 35.55 -3.17 31.60
N VAL A 81 36.88 -3.24 31.61
CA VAL A 81 37.71 -3.57 30.46
C VAL A 81 38.08 -5.05 30.53
N VAL A 82 38.02 -5.76 29.42
CA VAL A 82 38.56 -7.11 29.25
C VAL A 82 39.92 -6.96 28.56
N GLU A 83 40.97 -7.31 29.28
CA GLU A 83 42.33 -7.15 28.79
C GLU A 83 42.74 -8.29 27.84
N SER A 84 43.87 -8.08 27.13
CA SER A 84 44.42 -9.13 26.27
C SER A 84 44.74 -10.39 27.07
N GLY A 85 44.35 -11.57 26.58
CA GLY A 85 44.47 -12.85 27.28
C GLY A 85 43.36 -13.17 28.27
N GLN A 86 42.40 -12.27 28.43
CA GLN A 86 41.19 -12.48 29.23
C GLN A 86 39.97 -12.76 28.34
N ALA A 87 38.97 -13.48 28.90
CA ALA A 87 37.68 -13.65 28.32
C ALA A 87 36.59 -13.37 29.37
N LEU A 88 35.39 -12.95 28.91
CA LEU A 88 34.24 -12.67 29.76
C LEU A 88 33.03 -13.39 29.26
N ARG A 89 32.16 -13.87 30.14
CA ARG A 89 30.85 -14.44 29.81
C ARG A 89 30.00 -13.37 29.16
N ILE A 90 29.38 -13.71 28.00
CA ILE A 90 28.48 -12.82 27.27
C ILE A 90 27.26 -13.57 26.79
N PHE A 91 26.14 -12.86 26.74
CA PHE A 91 24.87 -13.38 26.25
C PHE A 91 24.43 -12.69 24.97
N THR A 92 23.60 -13.34 24.18
CA THR A 92 23.02 -12.81 22.93
C THR A 92 22.42 -11.42 23.13
N GLY A 93 22.75 -10.48 22.26
CA GLY A 93 22.28 -9.09 22.31
C GLY A 93 23.01 -8.20 23.34
N ALA A 94 23.89 -8.76 24.17
CA ALA A 94 24.67 -7.99 25.12
C ALA A 94 25.73 -7.13 24.43
N ALA A 95 25.95 -5.92 24.95
CA ALA A 95 27.02 -5.06 24.46
C ALA A 95 28.38 -5.73 24.65
N LEU A 96 29.23 -5.67 23.63
CA LEU A 96 30.63 -6.08 23.74
C LEU A 96 31.36 -5.18 24.73
N PRO A 97 32.01 -5.73 25.76
CA PRO A 97 32.84 -4.95 26.68
C PRO A 97 33.98 -4.27 25.97
N GLN A 98 34.45 -3.17 26.54
CA GLN A 98 35.64 -2.49 26.05
C GLN A 98 36.87 -3.45 26.05
N GLY A 99 37.61 -3.46 24.95
CA GLY A 99 38.80 -4.32 24.76
C GLY A 99 38.45 -5.67 24.10
N THR A 100 37.23 -5.86 23.60
CA THR A 100 36.81 -7.11 22.96
C THR A 100 36.19 -6.88 21.58
N ASP A 101 36.28 -7.89 20.72
CA ASP A 101 35.70 -7.85 19.37
C ASP A 101 35.24 -9.20 18.82
N THR A 102 35.51 -10.31 19.54
CA THR A 102 35.27 -11.66 19.04
C THR A 102 34.55 -12.49 20.09
N VAL A 103 33.56 -13.26 19.70
CA VAL A 103 32.76 -14.15 20.58
C VAL A 103 32.89 -15.59 20.12
N VAL A 104 33.24 -16.47 21.05
CA VAL A 104 33.15 -17.92 20.85
C VAL A 104 31.87 -18.46 21.46
N LEU A 105 31.22 -19.44 20.81
CA LEU A 105 30.03 -20.09 21.36
C LEU A 105 30.34 -20.84 22.68
N GLN A 106 29.40 -20.86 23.57
CA GLN A 106 29.56 -21.59 24.85
C GLN A 106 29.70 -23.10 24.65
N GLU A 107 29.20 -23.66 23.56
CA GLU A 107 29.29 -25.08 23.20
C GLU A 107 30.68 -25.46 22.71
N ASP A 108 31.48 -24.50 22.24
CA ASP A 108 32.79 -24.71 21.66
C ASP A 108 33.95 -24.51 22.62
N VAL A 109 33.66 -24.38 23.92
CA VAL A 109 34.66 -24.09 24.96
C VAL A 109 34.59 -25.06 26.14
N LEU A 110 35.72 -25.20 26.86
CA LEU A 110 35.78 -25.89 28.14
C LEU A 110 36.19 -24.85 29.21
N VAL A 111 35.44 -24.78 30.29
CA VAL A 111 35.73 -23.95 31.47
C VAL A 111 36.20 -24.80 32.61
N GLU A 112 37.41 -24.54 33.09
CA GLU A 112 38.00 -25.22 34.26
C GLU A 112 38.51 -24.17 35.24
N GLY A 113 37.82 -24.01 36.37
CA GLY A 113 38.13 -22.98 37.35
C GLY A 113 38.05 -21.57 36.77
N SER A 114 39.15 -20.81 36.80
CA SER A 114 39.29 -19.48 36.21
C SER A 114 39.78 -19.47 34.77
N LYS A 115 39.85 -20.64 34.10
CA LYS A 115 40.38 -20.72 32.74
C LYS A 115 39.34 -21.17 31.73
N LEU A 116 39.41 -20.52 30.56
CA LEU A 116 38.60 -20.85 29.36
C LEU A 116 39.53 -21.45 28.30
N TYR A 117 39.23 -22.67 27.88
CA TYR A 117 39.91 -23.36 26.79
C TYR A 117 39.06 -23.40 25.55
N VAL A 118 39.66 -23.06 24.41
CA VAL A 118 39.00 -23.03 23.10
C VAL A 118 39.93 -23.52 22.00
N ASN A 119 39.38 -24.27 21.04
CA ASN A 119 40.12 -24.71 19.85
C ASN A 119 39.80 -23.82 18.66
N GLY A 120 40.82 -23.13 18.13
CA GLY A 120 40.69 -22.40 16.87
C GLY A 120 40.73 -23.32 15.61
N PRO A 121 40.51 -22.76 14.44
CA PRO A 121 40.54 -21.33 14.15
C PRO A 121 39.23 -20.61 14.41
N LEU A 122 39.27 -19.33 14.76
CA LEU A 122 38.14 -18.44 14.84
C LEU A 122 38.54 -17.06 14.28
N GLU A 123 37.79 -16.56 13.33
CA GLU A 123 38.07 -15.26 12.72
C GLU A 123 37.82 -14.11 13.71
N ARG A 124 38.63 -13.06 13.60
CA ARG A 124 38.39 -11.84 14.36
C ARG A 124 37.04 -11.21 13.99
N GLY A 125 36.24 -10.85 14.97
CA GLY A 125 34.89 -10.35 14.79
C GLY A 125 33.81 -11.44 14.67
N ALA A 126 34.19 -12.72 14.74
CA ALA A 126 33.23 -13.82 14.71
C ALA A 126 32.18 -13.67 15.81
N ASN A 127 30.90 -13.93 15.44
CA ASN A 127 29.71 -13.86 16.30
C ASN A 127 29.51 -12.49 17.01
N ALA A 128 30.16 -11.43 16.54
CA ALA A 128 29.96 -10.06 16.98
C ALA A 128 29.28 -9.26 15.88
N ARG A 129 28.16 -8.61 16.21
CA ARG A 129 27.47 -7.67 15.33
C ARG A 129 28.02 -6.27 15.55
N SER A 130 28.31 -5.57 14.46
CA SER A 130 28.78 -4.18 14.54
C SER A 130 27.64 -3.21 14.84
N SER A 131 27.96 -2.09 15.49
CA SER A 131 27.02 -0.97 15.58
C SER A 131 26.62 -0.49 14.17
N GLY A 132 25.33 -0.35 13.90
CA GLY A 132 24.82 0.11 12.60
C GLY A 132 24.91 -0.93 11.49
N GLU A 133 25.10 -2.20 11.80
CA GLU A 133 25.15 -3.29 10.81
C GLU A 133 23.90 -3.35 9.93
N ASP A 134 22.73 -3.06 10.51
CA ASP A 134 21.44 -3.02 9.79
C ASP A 134 21.12 -1.61 9.31
N VAL A 135 21.16 -0.63 10.22
CA VAL A 135 20.85 0.77 9.92
C VAL A 135 21.86 1.71 10.56
N VAL A 136 22.48 2.57 9.77
CA VAL A 136 23.39 3.62 10.25
C VAL A 136 22.59 4.89 10.58
N GLN A 137 22.95 5.56 11.69
CA GLN A 137 22.40 6.87 12.05
C GLN A 137 22.51 7.86 10.88
N GLY A 138 21.42 8.59 10.59
CA GLY A 138 21.32 9.54 9.48
C GLY A 138 20.88 8.91 8.14
N ALA A 139 20.83 7.59 8.03
CA ALA A 139 20.30 6.93 6.82
C ALA A 139 18.83 7.30 6.60
N VAL A 140 18.45 7.55 5.34
CA VAL A 140 17.05 7.74 4.96
C VAL A 140 16.37 6.38 4.98
N LEU A 141 15.38 6.19 5.86
CA LEU A 141 14.59 4.97 5.98
C LEU A 141 13.48 4.93 4.94
N PHE A 142 12.71 6.01 4.85
CA PHE A 142 11.59 6.14 3.95
C PHE A 142 11.53 7.55 3.35
N ALA A 143 11.17 7.63 2.08
CA ALA A 143 10.92 8.90 1.40
C ALA A 143 9.53 9.46 1.73
N ALA A 144 9.29 10.74 1.49
CA ALA A 144 7.95 11.31 1.44
C ALA A 144 7.12 10.59 0.37
N GLY A 145 5.81 10.40 0.61
CA GLY A 145 4.91 9.63 -0.23
C GLY A 145 4.87 8.13 0.08
N HIS A 146 5.79 7.61 0.91
CA HIS A 146 5.77 6.22 1.33
C HIS A 146 4.55 5.94 2.21
N ARG A 147 3.79 4.88 1.88
CA ARG A 147 2.69 4.37 2.71
C ARG A 147 3.25 3.39 3.73
N ILE A 148 3.15 3.76 4.99
CA ILE A 148 3.66 2.99 6.13
C ILE A 148 2.94 1.64 6.20
N GLN A 149 3.71 0.56 6.32
CA GLN A 149 3.26 -0.81 6.46
C GLN A 149 3.62 -1.35 7.86
N PRO A 150 3.02 -2.44 8.34
CA PRO A 150 3.32 -3.00 9.66
C PRO A 150 4.81 -3.26 9.92
N GLN A 151 5.56 -3.77 8.94
CA GLN A 151 7.01 -4.00 9.05
C GLN A 151 7.81 -2.68 9.19
N ASP A 152 7.32 -1.59 8.58
CA ASP A 152 7.96 -0.27 8.66
C ASP A 152 7.85 0.30 10.07
N ILE A 153 6.74 0.03 10.77
CA ILE A 153 6.55 0.39 12.18
C ILE A 153 7.64 -0.26 13.03
N GLY A 154 7.92 -1.55 12.78
CA GLY A 154 9.00 -2.26 13.46
C GLY A 154 10.36 -1.58 13.26
N LEU A 155 10.69 -1.24 12.02
CA LEU A 155 11.95 -0.55 11.69
C LEU A 155 12.02 0.84 12.33
N LEU A 156 10.97 1.65 12.22
CA LEU A 156 10.92 3.00 12.80
C LEU A 156 11.15 2.98 14.31
N ILE A 157 10.51 2.04 15.00
CA ILE A 157 10.65 1.92 16.47
C ILE A 157 12.05 1.41 16.84
N SER A 158 12.63 0.46 16.08
CA SER A 158 13.96 -0.09 16.37
C SER A 158 15.08 0.96 16.37
N VAL A 159 14.91 2.01 15.57
CA VAL A 159 15.83 3.16 15.52
C VAL A 159 15.41 4.34 16.40
N GLY A 160 14.32 4.21 17.17
CA GLY A 160 13.88 5.20 18.15
C GLY A 160 13.00 6.32 17.61
N VAL A 161 12.36 6.15 16.43
CA VAL A 161 11.38 7.12 15.92
C VAL A 161 10.06 6.94 16.67
N ALA A 162 9.62 7.98 17.38
CA ALA A 162 8.36 7.97 18.12
C ALA A 162 7.18 8.57 17.34
N GLN A 163 7.46 9.55 16.47
CA GLN A 163 6.46 10.28 15.70
C GLN A 163 6.94 10.48 14.27
N VAL A 164 5.99 10.49 13.36
CA VAL A 164 6.19 10.74 11.93
C VAL A 164 5.24 11.84 11.45
N LYS A 165 5.68 12.61 10.45
CA LYS A 165 4.83 13.57 9.78
C LYS A 165 4.15 12.88 8.62
N VAL A 166 2.82 12.80 8.65
CA VAL A 166 1.98 12.11 7.67
C VAL A 166 0.98 13.07 7.05
N PHE A 167 0.51 12.75 5.86
CA PHE A 167 -0.63 13.45 5.27
C PHE A 167 -1.92 13.11 6.01
N LYS A 168 -2.83 14.08 6.12
CA LYS A 168 -4.20 13.83 6.61
C LYS A 168 -4.92 12.89 5.64
N ALA A 169 -5.91 12.16 6.15
CA ALA A 169 -6.74 11.29 5.31
C ALA A 169 -7.51 12.14 4.27
N LEU A 170 -7.46 11.76 3.00
CA LEU A 170 -8.22 12.40 1.94
C LEU A 170 -9.72 12.23 2.21
N ARG A 171 -10.47 13.32 2.24
CA ARG A 171 -11.92 13.31 2.42
C ARG A 171 -12.58 13.14 1.05
N VAL A 172 -13.35 12.07 0.88
CA VAL A 172 -13.99 11.72 -0.38
C VAL A 172 -15.50 11.77 -0.20
N ALA A 173 -16.17 12.70 -0.87
CA ALA A 173 -17.62 12.67 -0.97
C ALA A 173 -18.05 11.60 -1.96
N VAL A 174 -19.06 10.81 -1.59
CA VAL A 174 -19.61 9.75 -2.44
C VAL A 174 -21.12 9.92 -2.53
N MET A 175 -21.63 10.03 -3.77
CA MET A 175 -23.05 10.10 -4.06
C MET A 175 -23.44 9.18 -5.21
N SER A 176 -24.68 8.70 -5.20
CA SER A 176 -25.32 8.05 -6.36
C SER A 176 -26.41 8.94 -6.90
N THR A 177 -26.55 9.02 -8.23
CA THR A 177 -27.63 9.72 -8.91
C THR A 177 -28.41 8.77 -9.79
N GLY A 178 -29.73 8.87 -9.79
CA GLY A 178 -30.62 8.05 -10.58
C GLY A 178 -32.00 7.95 -9.96
N ALA A 179 -33.05 8.24 -10.74
CA ALA A 179 -34.45 8.15 -10.27
C ALA A 179 -34.89 6.70 -9.98
N GLU A 180 -34.18 5.72 -10.57
CA GLU A 180 -34.42 4.29 -10.37
C GLU A 180 -33.81 3.78 -9.04
N LEU A 181 -32.98 4.55 -8.35
CA LEU A 181 -32.25 4.07 -7.18
C LEU A 181 -33.11 4.13 -5.91
N CYS A 182 -33.03 3.08 -5.11
CA CYS A 182 -33.58 3.05 -3.76
C CYS A 182 -32.59 2.44 -2.75
N ALA A 183 -32.80 2.71 -1.47
CA ALA A 183 -31.96 2.18 -0.41
C ALA A 183 -32.26 0.69 -0.16
N PRO A 184 -31.25 -0.16 0.13
CA PRO A 184 -31.49 -1.53 0.54
C PRO A 184 -32.29 -1.59 1.84
N GLY A 185 -33.21 -2.57 1.93
CA GLY A 185 -34.11 -2.71 3.10
C GLY A 185 -35.41 -1.90 3.01
N THR A 186 -35.60 -1.09 1.96
CA THR A 186 -36.88 -0.47 1.62
C THR A 186 -37.65 -1.36 0.63
N GLU A 187 -38.98 -1.18 0.56
CA GLU A 187 -39.79 -1.82 -0.49
C GLU A 187 -39.48 -1.13 -1.82
N ALA A 188 -38.90 -1.88 -2.78
CA ALA A 188 -38.58 -1.37 -4.10
C ALA A 188 -39.79 -1.50 -5.05
N ARG A 189 -40.10 -0.46 -5.79
CA ARG A 189 -41.07 -0.52 -6.89
C ARG A 189 -40.49 -1.38 -8.04
N LEU A 190 -41.32 -1.78 -8.98
CA LEU A 190 -40.90 -2.59 -10.12
C LEU A 190 -39.87 -1.92 -11.04
N ASP A 191 -39.86 -0.60 -11.04
CA ASP A 191 -38.96 0.26 -11.82
C ASP A 191 -37.70 0.70 -11.04
N GLN A 192 -37.53 0.21 -9.81
CA GLN A 192 -36.40 0.58 -8.95
C GLN A 192 -35.37 -0.54 -8.77
N VAL A 193 -34.13 -0.14 -8.56
CA VAL A 193 -33.01 -1.02 -8.22
C VAL A 193 -32.33 -0.51 -6.96
N PHE A 194 -31.74 -1.41 -6.18
CA PHE A 194 -31.02 -1.01 -4.99
C PHE A 194 -29.65 -0.39 -5.35
N ASP A 195 -29.32 0.73 -4.70
CA ASP A 195 -28.03 1.37 -4.83
C ASP A 195 -26.91 0.47 -4.26
N SER A 196 -26.26 -0.27 -5.14
CA SER A 196 -25.12 -1.12 -4.79
C SER A 196 -23.78 -0.42 -4.97
N ASN A 197 -23.71 0.64 -5.78
CA ASN A 197 -22.47 1.30 -6.14
C ASN A 197 -21.90 2.11 -4.98
N ARG A 198 -22.69 2.97 -4.36
CA ARG A 198 -22.25 3.83 -3.28
C ARG A 198 -21.70 3.04 -2.09
N PRO A 199 -22.38 2.02 -1.54
CA PRO A 199 -21.79 1.19 -0.47
C PRO A 199 -20.51 0.48 -0.89
N MET A 200 -20.43 -0.03 -2.12
CA MET A 200 -19.23 -0.67 -2.68
C MET A 200 -18.05 0.32 -2.76
N LEU A 201 -18.28 1.51 -3.31
CA LEU A 201 -17.27 2.58 -3.39
C LEU A 201 -16.78 2.99 -2.01
N LYS A 202 -17.70 3.21 -1.05
CA LYS A 202 -17.35 3.51 0.33
C LYS A 202 -16.44 2.47 0.94
N ALA A 203 -16.76 1.18 0.78
CA ALA A 203 -15.95 0.08 1.29
C ALA A 203 -14.53 0.06 0.68
N ILE A 204 -14.40 0.32 -0.62
CA ILE A 204 -13.11 0.42 -1.31
C ILE A 204 -12.28 1.59 -0.75
N LEU A 205 -12.87 2.77 -0.67
CA LEU A 205 -12.20 3.99 -0.22
C LEU A 205 -11.74 3.88 1.24
N GLN A 206 -12.54 3.25 2.11
CA GLN A 206 -12.18 2.97 3.51
C GLN A 206 -10.96 2.06 3.61
N ARG A 207 -10.89 1.01 2.78
CA ARG A 207 -9.69 0.14 2.69
C ARG A 207 -8.44 0.90 2.25
N TRP A 208 -8.60 1.94 1.45
CA TRP A 208 -7.50 2.81 1.05
C TRP A 208 -7.12 3.86 2.10
N GLY A 209 -7.80 3.87 3.26
CA GLY A 209 -7.53 4.79 4.37
C GLY A 209 -8.10 6.20 4.16
N MET A 210 -9.13 6.33 3.32
CA MET A 210 -9.78 7.62 3.04
C MET A 210 -10.95 7.86 4.01
N GLN A 211 -11.24 9.12 4.29
CA GLN A 211 -12.39 9.54 5.06
C GLN A 211 -13.58 9.76 4.13
N ILE A 212 -14.70 9.13 4.44
CA ILE A 212 -15.91 9.18 3.60
C ILE A 212 -16.87 10.26 4.08
N VAL A 213 -17.31 11.09 3.12
CA VAL A 213 -18.46 11.99 3.26
C VAL A 213 -19.60 11.38 2.43
N ASP A 214 -20.56 10.78 3.11
CA ASP A 214 -21.66 10.05 2.44
C ASP A 214 -22.80 11.00 2.11
N MET A 215 -22.98 11.34 0.83
CA MET A 215 -24.01 12.26 0.33
C MET A 215 -25.34 11.55 0.01
N GLY A 216 -25.39 10.23 0.12
CA GLY A 216 -26.62 9.46 -0.15
C GLY A 216 -26.97 9.28 -1.63
N ILE A 217 -28.24 9.00 -1.87
CA ILE A 217 -28.85 8.96 -3.20
C ILE A 217 -29.43 10.35 -3.47
N VAL A 218 -28.91 11.01 -4.51
CA VAL A 218 -29.38 12.33 -4.93
C VAL A 218 -30.40 12.11 -6.05
N PRO A 219 -31.60 12.67 -5.93
CA PRO A 219 -32.60 12.60 -7.00
C PRO A 219 -32.07 13.19 -8.31
N ASP A 220 -32.55 12.67 -9.43
CA ASP A 220 -32.12 13.11 -10.78
C ASP A 220 -32.82 14.43 -11.15
N ASP A 221 -32.48 15.47 -10.43
CA ASP A 221 -32.93 16.86 -10.58
C ASP A 221 -31.73 17.80 -10.57
N ALA A 222 -31.62 18.68 -11.55
CA ALA A 222 -30.48 19.55 -11.73
C ALA A 222 -30.20 20.47 -10.52
N SER A 223 -31.25 20.95 -9.83
CA SER A 223 -31.12 21.82 -8.68
C SER A 223 -30.60 21.05 -7.45
N LEU A 224 -31.10 19.83 -7.24
CA LEU A 224 -30.68 18.96 -6.13
C LEU A 224 -29.26 18.43 -6.34
N VAL A 225 -28.90 18.11 -7.60
CA VAL A 225 -27.52 17.72 -7.95
C VAL A 225 -26.54 18.86 -7.68
N ARG A 226 -26.89 20.12 -8.07
CA ARG A 226 -26.05 21.30 -7.75
C ARG A 226 -25.90 21.51 -6.26
N GLN A 227 -26.99 21.46 -5.51
CA GLN A 227 -26.96 21.57 -4.06
C GLN A 227 -26.05 20.50 -3.42
N ALA A 228 -26.19 19.24 -3.84
CA ALA A 228 -25.34 18.14 -3.35
C ALA A 228 -23.86 18.35 -3.70
N LEU A 229 -23.55 18.88 -4.89
CA LEU A 229 -22.18 19.22 -5.26
C LEU A 229 -21.62 20.36 -4.41
N ASP A 230 -22.41 21.40 -4.12
CA ASP A 230 -22.02 22.52 -3.27
C ASP A 230 -21.74 22.05 -1.84
N GLU A 231 -22.61 21.23 -1.26
CA GLU A 231 -22.44 20.65 0.07
C GLU A 231 -21.21 19.72 0.12
N ALA A 232 -21.02 18.88 -0.90
CA ALA A 232 -19.88 17.99 -0.99
C ALA A 232 -18.55 18.76 -1.10
N ALA A 233 -18.50 19.84 -1.90
CA ALA A 233 -17.30 20.65 -2.07
C ALA A 233 -16.85 21.38 -0.79
N GLN A 234 -17.79 21.66 0.13
CA GLN A 234 -17.46 22.26 1.45
C GLN A 234 -16.87 21.24 2.43
N GLN A 235 -17.18 19.94 2.26
CA GLN A 235 -16.85 18.90 3.23
C GLN A 235 -15.74 17.96 2.78
N ALA A 236 -15.47 17.89 1.48
CA ALA A 236 -14.56 16.89 0.90
C ALA A 236 -13.47 17.54 0.04
N ASP A 237 -12.39 16.80 -0.15
CA ASP A 237 -11.25 17.19 -0.98
C ASP A 237 -11.41 16.65 -2.42
N VAL A 238 -12.32 15.70 -2.63
CA VAL A 238 -12.67 15.12 -3.92
C VAL A 238 -14.10 14.55 -3.88
N ILE A 239 -14.79 14.56 -5.01
CA ILE A 239 -16.15 14.06 -5.14
C ILE A 239 -16.17 12.88 -6.12
N LEU A 240 -16.75 11.75 -5.72
CA LEU A 240 -17.06 10.61 -6.58
C LEU A 240 -18.56 10.48 -6.74
N THR A 241 -19.04 10.45 -7.98
CA THR A 241 -20.45 10.20 -8.27
C THR A 241 -20.58 8.86 -8.99
N SER A 242 -21.66 8.14 -8.75
CA SER A 242 -22.03 6.96 -9.50
C SER A 242 -23.40 7.17 -10.15
N GLY A 243 -23.46 7.08 -11.46
CA GLY A 243 -24.57 7.55 -12.28
C GLY A 243 -24.35 8.98 -12.77
N GLY A 244 -25.19 9.44 -13.68
CA GLY A 244 -25.13 10.80 -14.22
C GLY A 244 -23.87 11.12 -15.07
N ALA A 245 -23.07 10.13 -15.44
CA ALA A 245 -21.88 10.31 -16.26
C ALA A 245 -22.09 9.84 -17.73
N SER A 246 -23.33 9.66 -18.16
CA SER A 246 -23.67 9.25 -19.52
C SER A 246 -23.80 10.47 -20.45
N SER A 247 -23.74 10.30 -21.74
CA SER A 247 -23.97 11.34 -22.73
C SER A 247 -25.46 11.39 -23.20
N GLY A 248 -26.38 10.91 -22.38
CA GLY A 248 -27.81 10.98 -22.64
C GLY A 248 -28.40 12.36 -22.32
N ASP A 249 -29.55 12.67 -22.89
CA ASP A 249 -30.25 13.95 -22.70
C ASP A 249 -30.72 14.18 -21.24
N GLU A 250 -30.72 13.15 -20.41
CA GLU A 250 -31.10 13.14 -18.98
C GLU A 250 -29.87 13.14 -18.04
N ASP A 251 -28.65 13.41 -18.53
CA ASP A 251 -27.44 13.41 -17.72
C ASP A 251 -27.15 14.78 -17.10
N HIS A 252 -27.84 15.10 -16.01
CA HIS A 252 -27.69 16.37 -15.31
C HIS A 252 -26.28 16.59 -14.78
N MET A 253 -25.56 15.56 -14.33
CA MET A 253 -24.21 15.70 -13.79
C MET A 253 -23.23 16.20 -14.85
N SER A 254 -23.23 15.56 -16.03
CA SER A 254 -22.36 15.98 -17.14
C SER A 254 -22.73 17.37 -17.66
N ALA A 255 -24.02 17.71 -17.74
CA ALA A 255 -24.48 19.03 -18.13
C ALA A 255 -24.00 20.12 -17.15
N ILE A 256 -24.22 19.90 -15.84
CA ILE A 256 -23.84 20.82 -14.77
C ILE A 256 -22.33 21.06 -14.73
N LEU A 257 -21.53 20.00 -14.82
CA LEU A 257 -20.07 20.14 -14.85
C LEU A 257 -19.56 20.84 -16.12
N SER A 258 -20.27 20.68 -17.27
CA SER A 258 -19.92 21.36 -18.52
C SER A 258 -20.13 22.86 -18.45
N GLU A 259 -21.16 23.33 -17.74
CA GLU A 259 -21.48 24.74 -17.58
C GLU A 259 -20.36 25.51 -16.82
N THR A 260 -19.63 24.85 -15.95
CA THR A 260 -18.49 25.48 -15.23
C THR A 260 -17.27 25.73 -16.10
N GLY A 261 -17.27 25.27 -17.35
CA GLY A 261 -16.15 25.40 -18.30
C GLY A 261 -14.91 24.58 -17.92
N ASN A 262 -14.95 23.85 -16.83
CA ASN A 262 -13.82 23.08 -16.28
C ASN A 262 -14.01 21.56 -16.40
N MET A 263 -14.86 21.10 -17.32
CA MET A 263 -15.07 19.68 -17.52
C MET A 263 -14.21 19.13 -18.66
N SER A 264 -13.53 18.04 -18.38
CA SER A 264 -12.95 17.16 -19.41
C SER A 264 -13.81 15.90 -19.48
N LEU A 265 -14.80 15.88 -20.38
CA LEU A 265 -15.56 14.66 -20.69
C LEU A 265 -14.67 13.70 -21.45
N TRP A 266 -14.33 12.59 -20.82
CA TRP A 266 -13.48 11.59 -21.42
C TRP A 266 -14.29 10.34 -21.73
N ARG A 267 -14.54 10.13 -23.02
CA ARG A 267 -14.94 8.82 -23.52
C ARG A 267 -13.71 7.93 -23.55
N ILE A 268 -13.34 7.39 -22.40
CA ILE A 268 -12.21 6.48 -22.35
C ILE A 268 -12.60 5.18 -23.08
N ALA A 269 -11.71 4.73 -23.96
CA ALA A 269 -11.88 3.49 -24.72
C ALA A 269 -11.61 2.27 -23.80
N ILE A 270 -12.52 2.06 -22.82
CA ILE A 270 -12.47 0.98 -21.83
C ILE A 270 -13.76 0.14 -21.89
N LYS A 271 -13.68 -1.11 -21.53
CA LYS A 271 -14.79 -2.03 -21.32
C LYS A 271 -14.52 -2.90 -20.07
N PRO A 272 -15.47 -2.98 -19.11
CA PRO A 272 -16.77 -2.29 -19.04
C PRO A 272 -16.62 -0.79 -18.73
N GLY A 273 -17.64 -0.02 -19.11
CA GLY A 273 -17.69 1.43 -18.91
C GLY A 273 -17.31 2.21 -20.16
N ARG A 274 -18.03 3.29 -20.44
CA ARG A 274 -17.71 4.21 -21.56
C ARG A 274 -17.51 5.65 -21.12
N PRO A 275 -18.45 6.27 -20.42
CA PRO A 275 -18.24 7.63 -19.98
C PRO A 275 -17.58 7.62 -18.60
N LEU A 276 -16.52 8.32 -18.48
CA LEU A 276 -15.99 8.83 -17.23
C LEU A 276 -16.01 10.36 -17.37
N ALA A 277 -16.74 11.02 -16.51
CA ALA A 277 -16.69 12.48 -16.40
C ALA A 277 -15.60 12.85 -15.40
N LEU A 278 -14.76 13.81 -15.80
CA LEU A 278 -13.81 14.44 -14.91
C LEU A 278 -14.05 15.94 -14.99
N GLY A 279 -14.27 16.57 -13.85
CA GLY A 279 -14.52 17.99 -13.76
C GLY A 279 -14.00 18.59 -12.47
N MET A 280 -14.21 19.89 -12.34
CA MET A 280 -13.95 20.63 -11.11
C MET A 280 -15.25 21.31 -10.68
N TRP A 281 -15.58 21.24 -9.40
CA TRP A 281 -16.68 21.96 -8.81
C TRP A 281 -16.20 22.76 -7.60
N SER A 282 -16.33 24.08 -7.68
CA SER A 282 -15.83 24.98 -6.61
C SER A 282 -14.37 24.70 -6.20
N GLY A 283 -13.51 24.33 -7.16
CA GLY A 283 -12.10 24.00 -6.93
C GLY A 283 -11.85 22.55 -6.45
N VAL A 284 -12.90 21.73 -6.30
CA VAL A 284 -12.80 20.33 -5.88
C VAL A 284 -12.92 19.40 -7.10
N PRO A 285 -12.01 18.43 -7.29
CA PRO A 285 -12.10 17.46 -8.37
C PRO A 285 -13.35 16.58 -8.25
N VAL A 286 -14.06 16.37 -9.38
CA VAL A 286 -15.24 15.51 -9.47
C VAL A 286 -14.98 14.38 -10.45
N PHE A 287 -15.18 13.15 -10.00
CA PHE A 287 -15.10 11.93 -10.82
C PHE A 287 -16.51 11.35 -10.98
N GLY A 288 -17.08 11.50 -12.16
CA GLY A 288 -18.33 10.86 -12.53
C GLY A 288 -18.11 9.45 -13.04
N LEU A 289 -18.46 8.45 -12.24
CA LEU A 289 -18.32 7.04 -12.56
C LEU A 289 -19.57 6.52 -13.27
N PRO A 290 -19.47 5.45 -14.11
CA PRO A 290 -20.62 4.83 -14.71
C PRO A 290 -21.63 4.32 -13.68
N GLY A 291 -22.93 4.41 -13.97
CA GLY A 291 -24.01 3.86 -13.12
C GLY A 291 -24.01 2.34 -13.03
N ASN A 292 -23.42 1.65 -14.01
CA ASN A 292 -23.35 0.19 -14.01
C ASN A 292 -22.33 -0.34 -12.99
N PRO A 293 -22.68 -1.25 -12.05
CA PRO A 293 -21.83 -1.66 -10.94
C PRO A 293 -20.45 -2.20 -11.33
N VAL A 294 -20.40 -3.06 -12.36
CA VAL A 294 -19.11 -3.61 -12.80
C VAL A 294 -18.22 -2.53 -13.42
N ALA A 295 -18.83 -1.60 -14.15
CA ALA A 295 -18.11 -0.49 -14.74
C ALA A 295 -17.63 0.51 -13.68
N ALA A 296 -18.48 0.84 -12.70
CA ALA A 296 -18.11 1.68 -11.55
C ALA A 296 -16.91 1.09 -10.79
N PHE A 297 -16.97 -0.21 -10.47
CA PHE A 297 -15.88 -0.92 -9.80
C PHE A 297 -14.57 -0.86 -10.60
N VAL A 298 -14.59 -1.28 -11.87
CA VAL A 298 -13.39 -1.30 -12.71
C VAL A 298 -12.82 0.10 -12.90
N CYS A 299 -13.66 1.10 -13.23
CA CYS A 299 -13.22 2.49 -13.40
C CYS A 299 -12.62 3.05 -12.10
N THR A 300 -13.17 2.69 -10.95
CA THR A 300 -12.60 3.09 -9.65
C THR A 300 -11.22 2.53 -9.46
N LEU A 301 -10.99 1.25 -9.73
CA LEU A 301 -9.69 0.61 -9.55
C LEU A 301 -8.63 1.13 -10.53
N VAL A 302 -9.01 1.24 -11.80
CA VAL A 302 -8.04 1.47 -12.89
C VAL A 302 -7.79 2.95 -13.13
N PHE A 303 -8.78 3.80 -12.80
CA PHE A 303 -8.76 5.22 -13.16
C PHE A 303 -8.82 6.14 -11.95
N ALA A 304 -9.83 6.01 -11.09
CA ALA A 304 -9.95 6.90 -9.93
C ALA A 304 -8.84 6.64 -8.89
N ARG A 305 -8.46 5.37 -8.64
CA ARG A 305 -7.45 5.04 -7.64
C ARG A 305 -6.11 5.76 -7.82
N PRO A 306 -5.45 5.73 -9.01
CA PRO A 306 -4.19 6.44 -9.19
C PRO A 306 -4.31 7.95 -8.89
N ALA A 307 -5.42 8.56 -9.30
CA ALA A 307 -5.70 9.97 -9.05
C ALA A 307 -5.90 10.26 -7.55
N LEU A 308 -6.68 9.42 -6.85
CA LEU A 308 -6.91 9.55 -5.42
C LEU A 308 -5.62 9.35 -4.61
N MET A 309 -4.75 8.42 -5.02
CA MET A 309 -3.44 8.22 -4.40
C MET A 309 -2.56 9.46 -4.58
N GLN A 310 -2.55 10.07 -5.76
CA GLN A 310 -1.83 11.32 -6.01
C GLN A 310 -2.36 12.45 -5.13
N LEU A 311 -3.67 12.64 -5.07
CA LEU A 311 -4.32 13.67 -4.23
C LEU A 311 -4.02 13.46 -2.74
N SER A 312 -3.88 12.22 -2.28
CA SER A 312 -3.55 11.85 -0.89
C SER A 312 -2.06 11.92 -0.55
N GLY A 313 -1.19 12.24 -1.52
CA GLY A 313 0.25 12.33 -1.32
C GLY A 313 1.03 11.02 -1.46
N SER A 314 0.38 9.92 -1.85
CA SER A 314 1.06 8.62 -2.09
C SER A 314 1.75 8.53 -3.45
N GLY A 315 1.61 9.54 -4.31
CA GLY A 315 2.06 9.51 -5.69
C GLY A 315 1.10 8.74 -6.62
N PHE A 316 1.35 8.85 -7.93
CA PHE A 316 0.51 8.25 -8.97
C PHE A 316 0.90 6.78 -9.21
N ALA A 317 0.51 5.90 -8.29
CA ALA A 317 0.86 4.49 -8.35
C ALA A 317 -0.11 3.68 -9.23
N ARG A 318 0.42 3.04 -10.26
CA ARG A 318 -0.31 2.06 -11.08
C ARG A 318 -0.09 0.65 -10.51
N PRO A 319 -1.13 -0.20 -10.48
CA PRO A 319 -0.97 -1.58 -10.04
C PRO A 319 -0.05 -2.35 -10.97
N GLN A 320 0.71 -3.28 -10.41
CA GLN A 320 1.58 -4.17 -11.19
C GLN A 320 0.84 -5.48 -11.51
N PRO A 321 0.83 -5.91 -12.78
CA PRO A 321 0.24 -7.18 -13.16
C PRO A 321 1.16 -8.36 -12.85
N LEU A 322 0.55 -9.51 -12.62
CA LEU A 322 1.20 -10.80 -12.74
C LEU A 322 1.05 -11.29 -14.19
N THR A 323 2.07 -11.95 -14.72
CA THR A 323 2.01 -12.62 -16.02
C THR A 323 1.75 -14.09 -15.78
N LEU A 324 0.55 -14.57 -16.14
CA LEU A 324 0.06 -15.92 -15.81
C LEU A 324 -0.61 -16.55 -17.02
N PRO A 325 -0.64 -17.92 -17.13
CA PRO A 325 -1.34 -18.61 -18.19
C PRO A 325 -2.86 -18.45 -18.09
N ALA A 326 -3.51 -18.22 -19.22
CA ALA A 326 -4.95 -18.17 -19.33
C ALA A 326 -5.56 -19.58 -19.32
N ASN A 327 -6.64 -19.79 -18.58
CA ASN A 327 -7.50 -20.98 -18.68
C ASN A 327 -8.85 -20.59 -19.32
N PHE A 328 -8.79 -19.86 -20.42
CA PHE A 328 -9.95 -19.49 -21.24
C PHE A 328 -9.55 -19.14 -22.66
N ASN A 329 -10.53 -19.15 -23.57
CA ASN A 329 -10.38 -18.67 -24.93
C ASN A 329 -11.21 -17.41 -25.15
N LYS A 330 -10.64 -16.43 -25.84
CA LYS A 330 -11.34 -15.18 -26.16
C LYS A 330 -10.82 -14.53 -27.43
N ASN A 331 -11.75 -14.13 -28.29
CA ASN A 331 -11.49 -13.26 -29.42
C ASN A 331 -11.94 -11.85 -29.11
N LYS A 332 -10.99 -10.92 -29.04
CA LYS A 332 -11.25 -9.49 -28.82
C LYS A 332 -10.99 -8.71 -30.11
N LYS A 333 -11.95 -7.92 -30.52
CA LYS A 333 -11.83 -6.97 -31.65
C LYS A 333 -10.99 -5.76 -31.24
N VAL A 334 -10.37 -5.08 -32.22
CA VAL A 334 -9.71 -3.78 -32.03
C VAL A 334 -10.69 -2.75 -31.45
N GLY A 335 -10.19 -1.82 -30.67
CA GLY A 335 -10.90 -0.62 -30.21
C GLY A 335 -10.72 -0.33 -28.72
N ARG A 336 -11.45 -1.00 -27.83
CA ARG A 336 -11.43 -0.67 -26.40
C ARG A 336 -10.54 -1.64 -25.64
N ARG A 337 -9.81 -1.13 -24.65
CA ARG A 337 -9.14 -1.93 -23.63
C ARG A 337 -10.19 -2.64 -22.79
N GLU A 338 -10.08 -3.94 -22.64
CA GLU A 338 -11.04 -4.74 -21.89
C GLU A 338 -10.47 -5.21 -20.57
N TYR A 339 -11.26 -5.09 -19.50
CA TYR A 339 -10.97 -5.66 -18.20
C TYR A 339 -11.99 -6.75 -17.89
N LEU A 340 -11.51 -7.99 -17.88
CA LEU A 340 -12.34 -9.17 -17.57
C LEU A 340 -12.24 -9.44 -16.07
N ARG A 341 -13.36 -9.70 -15.43
CA ARG A 341 -13.38 -10.28 -14.07
C ARG A 341 -12.78 -11.66 -14.15
N ALA A 342 -11.79 -11.93 -13.33
CA ALA A 342 -11.03 -13.17 -13.41
C ALA A 342 -10.62 -13.65 -12.02
N ARG A 343 -10.33 -14.93 -11.90
CA ARG A 343 -9.80 -15.52 -10.68
C ARG A 343 -8.60 -16.43 -10.99
N LEU A 344 -7.71 -16.54 -10.01
CA LEU A 344 -6.55 -17.42 -10.08
C LEU A 344 -6.90 -18.77 -9.45
N ARG A 345 -6.71 -19.87 -10.20
CA ARG A 345 -6.89 -21.25 -9.72
C ARG A 345 -5.78 -22.12 -10.27
N ASN A 346 -5.14 -22.89 -9.39
CA ASN A 346 -4.09 -23.84 -9.76
C ASN A 346 -2.97 -23.25 -10.64
N GLY A 347 -2.65 -21.97 -10.45
CA GLY A 347 -1.61 -21.28 -11.23
C GLY A 347 -2.09 -20.73 -12.58
N GLU A 348 -3.35 -20.91 -12.95
CA GLU A 348 -3.97 -20.43 -14.17
C GLU A 348 -5.09 -19.42 -13.89
N VAL A 349 -5.36 -18.55 -14.85
CA VAL A 349 -6.36 -17.50 -14.73
C VAL A 349 -7.63 -17.89 -15.48
N GLU A 350 -8.75 -18.00 -14.75
CA GLU A 350 -10.08 -18.21 -15.30
C GLU A 350 -10.81 -16.88 -15.48
N ALA A 351 -11.44 -16.65 -16.62
CA ALA A 351 -12.29 -15.49 -16.84
C ALA A 351 -13.76 -15.81 -16.49
N PHE A 352 -14.46 -14.83 -15.92
CA PHE A 352 -15.90 -14.94 -15.66
C PHE A 352 -16.67 -15.11 -16.97
N THR A 353 -17.57 -16.05 -17.01
CA THR A 353 -18.27 -16.49 -18.25
C THR A 353 -19.10 -15.40 -18.92
N SER A 354 -19.53 -14.38 -18.19
CA SER A 354 -20.36 -13.30 -18.73
C SER A 354 -19.63 -11.95 -18.73
N GLU A 355 -19.66 -11.28 -19.86
CA GLU A 355 -19.12 -9.93 -20.02
C GLU A 355 -20.09 -8.82 -19.62
N GLY A 356 -21.35 -9.17 -19.31
CA GLY A 356 -22.40 -8.22 -18.97
C GLY A 356 -22.01 -7.37 -17.76
N SER A 357 -22.10 -6.04 -17.93
CA SER A 357 -21.68 -5.06 -16.94
C SER A 357 -22.64 -4.94 -15.74
N GLY A 358 -23.87 -5.48 -15.85
CA GLY A 358 -24.86 -5.56 -14.77
C GLY A 358 -24.70 -6.81 -13.88
N ARG A 359 -23.77 -7.73 -14.18
CA ARG A 359 -23.63 -8.97 -13.40
C ARG A 359 -22.69 -8.78 -12.22
N VAL A 360 -23.21 -8.24 -11.13
CA VAL A 360 -22.48 -7.95 -9.88
C VAL A 360 -21.88 -9.20 -9.25
N SER A 361 -22.54 -10.36 -9.37
CA SER A 361 -22.03 -11.64 -8.86
C SER A 361 -20.63 -12.00 -9.38
N GLY A 362 -20.29 -11.55 -10.59
CA GLY A 362 -18.97 -11.74 -11.15
C GLY A 362 -17.86 -10.94 -10.45
N LEU A 363 -18.19 -9.87 -9.72
CA LEU A 363 -17.21 -9.13 -8.91
C LEU A 363 -16.82 -9.93 -7.67
N SER A 364 -17.81 -10.53 -6.99
CA SER A 364 -17.56 -11.38 -5.82
C SER A 364 -16.93 -12.74 -6.16
N TRP A 365 -17.19 -13.25 -7.38
CA TRP A 365 -16.57 -14.47 -7.88
C TRP A 365 -15.10 -14.28 -8.23
N ALA A 366 -14.73 -13.11 -8.73
CA ALA A 366 -13.39 -12.77 -9.16
C ALA A 366 -12.47 -12.42 -7.96
N ASP A 367 -11.19 -12.67 -8.11
CA ASP A 367 -10.13 -12.19 -7.22
C ASP A 367 -9.17 -11.21 -7.92
N GLY A 368 -9.49 -10.83 -9.17
CA GLY A 368 -8.72 -9.87 -9.95
C GLY A 368 -9.34 -9.53 -11.30
N LEU A 369 -8.56 -8.81 -12.10
CA LEU A 369 -8.91 -8.37 -13.44
C LEU A 369 -7.85 -8.85 -14.44
N VAL A 370 -8.29 -9.34 -15.61
CA VAL A 370 -7.42 -9.52 -16.78
C VAL A 370 -7.52 -8.29 -17.66
N GLU A 371 -6.39 -7.69 -18.02
CA GLU A 371 -6.33 -6.61 -19.00
C GLU A 371 -6.05 -7.17 -20.40
N LEU A 372 -6.91 -6.85 -21.35
CA LEU A 372 -6.70 -7.05 -22.78
C LEU A 372 -6.44 -5.70 -23.47
N PRO A 373 -5.41 -5.59 -24.32
CA PRO A 373 -4.97 -4.32 -24.91
C PRO A 373 -6.01 -3.71 -25.86
N ASP A 374 -5.74 -2.50 -26.37
CA ASP A 374 -6.63 -1.80 -27.30
C ASP A 374 -6.69 -2.47 -28.68
N GLU A 375 -5.63 -3.20 -29.06
CA GLU A 375 -5.53 -3.96 -30.29
C GLU A 375 -6.44 -5.18 -30.31
N ALA A 376 -6.62 -5.76 -31.49
CA ALA A 376 -7.27 -7.06 -31.61
C ALA A 376 -6.35 -8.14 -31.02
N VAL A 377 -6.91 -9.02 -30.23
CA VAL A 377 -6.17 -10.13 -29.62
C VAL A 377 -7.01 -11.39 -29.59
N GLN A 378 -6.36 -12.51 -29.87
CA GLN A 378 -6.92 -13.84 -29.65
C GLN A 378 -6.15 -14.44 -28.47
N VAL A 379 -6.86 -14.67 -27.37
CA VAL A 379 -6.34 -15.38 -26.20
C VAL A 379 -6.74 -16.85 -26.33
N THR A 380 -5.77 -17.73 -26.16
CA THR A 380 -5.99 -19.19 -26.10
C THR A 380 -5.53 -19.72 -24.74
N ALA A 381 -6.09 -20.83 -24.29
CA ALA A 381 -5.66 -21.49 -23.08
C ALA A 381 -4.14 -21.78 -23.10
N GLY A 382 -3.44 -21.54 -21.99
CA GLY A 382 -2.00 -21.62 -21.86
C GLY A 382 -1.24 -20.35 -22.25
N GLN A 383 -1.84 -19.40 -22.95
CA GLN A 383 -1.19 -18.14 -23.32
C GLN A 383 -0.98 -17.24 -22.08
N LEU A 384 0.20 -16.63 -22.00
CA LEU A 384 0.51 -15.68 -20.93
C LEU A 384 -0.26 -14.37 -21.09
N ILE A 385 -0.94 -13.96 -20.02
CA ILE A 385 -1.77 -12.74 -19.97
C ILE A 385 -1.46 -11.91 -18.72
N LYS A 386 -1.84 -10.64 -18.74
CA LYS A 386 -1.72 -9.72 -17.60
C LYS A 386 -2.92 -9.89 -16.67
N PHE A 387 -2.69 -10.38 -15.48
CA PHE A 387 -3.65 -10.50 -14.40
C PHE A 387 -3.32 -9.51 -13.28
N PHE A 388 -4.28 -8.71 -12.86
CA PHE A 388 -4.19 -7.76 -11.76
C PHE A 388 -5.00 -8.31 -10.59
N PRO A 389 -4.39 -8.95 -9.59
CA PRO A 389 -5.12 -9.37 -8.40
C PRO A 389 -5.71 -8.17 -7.67
N TYR A 390 -6.86 -8.32 -7.02
CA TYR A 390 -7.48 -7.22 -6.25
C TYR A 390 -6.55 -6.68 -5.15
N SER A 391 -5.67 -7.52 -4.61
CA SER A 391 -4.64 -7.11 -3.66
C SER A 391 -3.65 -6.07 -4.25
N SER A 392 -3.39 -6.08 -5.57
CA SER A 392 -2.55 -5.06 -6.21
C SER A 392 -3.22 -3.68 -6.24
N PHE A 393 -4.52 -3.62 -5.99
CA PHE A 393 -5.28 -2.38 -5.80
C PHE A 393 -5.49 -2.04 -4.32
N GLY A 394 -5.00 -2.86 -3.39
CA GLY A 394 -5.21 -2.69 -1.96
C GLY A 394 -6.59 -3.13 -1.47
N LEU A 395 -7.18 -4.17 -2.09
CA LEU A 395 -8.47 -4.76 -1.72
C LEU A 395 -8.32 -6.15 -1.12
#